data_4e29facdb7afd5dc41374f93651991ec
#
_entry.id   4e29facdb7afd5dc41374f93651991ec
#
_cell.length_a   1.000
_cell.length_b   1.000
_cell.length_c   1.000
_cell.angle_alpha   90.00
_cell.angle_beta   90.00
_cell.angle_gamma   90.00
#
_symmetry.space_group_name_H-M   'P 1'
#
loop_
_entity.id
_entity.type
_entity.pdbx_description
1 polymer ?
#
loop_
_entity_poly.entity_id
_entity_poly.type
_entity_poly.pdbx_seq_one_letter_code
_entity_poly.pdbx_strand_id
1 'polypeptide(L)'
;EGDLTRSITVDASGEVAELKDNINSMVGSLRESTRANQEQDWLKSNLARISGLMQGHRDLAAVAELVMDELTPLVAAQYGAFYLAEDSSRGTVLTLVGSYGRPADTEEGTRFVLGESLVGQAARSHRIIATDRVPGDYIISSGLGHTTPGSLIILPIVVDDQVLGVIELASFSDFTPVHRDFLAQLMETIGTNVNTIVANARTDELLGESQRLTGELQARSEELQVQQEELQRSNAELEEKAALLASQNSDIEARSTACSSSPSCSHRTPPATSPPSRSSTRASSTRQAPTCSS
;
A
#
# COMPACT_ATOMS: atom_id res chain seq x y z
N GLU A 1 -36.34 -16.45 35.22
CA GLU A 1 -36.44 -16.32 33.73
C GLU A 1 -37.70 -17.03 33.27
N GLY A 2 -38.64 -16.29 32.67
CA GLY A 2 -39.93 -16.80 32.21
C GLY A 2 -39.75 -17.78 31.06
N ASP A 3 -40.20 -19.01 31.20
CA ASP A 3 -40.21 -20.00 30.12
C ASP A 3 -41.27 -19.62 29.09
N LEU A 4 -40.82 -18.93 28.03
CA LEU A 4 -41.64 -18.52 26.88
C LEU A 4 -41.93 -19.67 25.89
N THR A 5 -41.45 -20.91 26.15
CA THR A 5 -41.63 -22.03 25.23
C THR A 5 -43.01 -22.67 25.29
N ARG A 6 -43.77 -22.40 26.34
CA ARG A 6 -45.06 -22.98 26.61
C ARG A 6 -46.17 -22.12 26.05
N SER A 7 -47.17 -22.73 25.45
CA SER A 7 -48.45 -22.12 25.06
C SER A 7 -49.59 -22.76 25.85
N ILE A 8 -50.63 -21.99 26.08
CA ILE A 8 -51.84 -22.49 26.74
C ILE A 8 -52.62 -23.32 25.74
N THR A 9 -52.77 -24.63 26.04
CA THR A 9 -53.47 -25.60 25.15
C THR A 9 -54.81 -26.07 25.70
N VAL A 10 -55.33 -25.41 26.75
CA VAL A 10 -56.61 -25.79 27.39
C VAL A 10 -57.75 -25.56 26.43
N ASP A 11 -58.67 -26.52 26.36
CA ASP A 11 -59.93 -26.40 25.62
C ASP A 11 -60.83 -25.43 26.39
N ALA A 12 -61.13 -24.27 25.80
CA ALA A 12 -61.93 -23.21 26.41
C ALA A 12 -62.90 -22.64 25.41
N SER A 13 -64.05 -22.17 25.84
CA SER A 13 -65.05 -21.51 25.01
C SER A 13 -65.47 -20.15 25.60
N GLY A 14 -65.95 -19.25 24.74
CA GLY A 14 -66.37 -17.91 25.14
C GLY A 14 -65.18 -17.01 25.56
N GLU A 15 -65.39 -16.19 26.56
CA GLU A 15 -64.37 -15.20 27.02
C GLU A 15 -63.04 -15.84 27.46
N VAL A 16 -63.06 -17.08 27.94
CA VAL A 16 -61.84 -17.82 28.34
C VAL A 16 -61.02 -18.24 27.11
N ALA A 17 -61.66 -18.56 25.98
CA ALA A 17 -60.99 -18.84 24.74
C ALA A 17 -60.28 -17.59 24.20
N GLU A 18 -60.96 -16.44 24.23
CA GLU A 18 -60.41 -15.15 23.83
C GLU A 18 -59.21 -14.75 24.68
N LEU A 19 -59.32 -14.93 26.02
CA LEU A 19 -58.20 -14.67 26.94
C LEU A 19 -56.99 -15.58 26.63
N LYS A 20 -57.26 -16.89 26.40
CA LYS A 20 -56.20 -17.84 25.97
C LYS A 20 -55.48 -17.40 24.72
N ASP A 21 -56.23 -16.98 23.71
CA ASP A 21 -55.66 -16.57 22.40
C ASP A 21 -54.86 -15.27 22.54
N ASN A 22 -55.35 -14.33 23.35
CA ASN A 22 -54.64 -13.10 23.66
C ASN A 22 -53.32 -13.37 24.43
N ILE A 23 -53.31 -14.26 25.43
CA ILE A 23 -52.10 -14.65 26.14
C ILE A 23 -51.12 -15.37 25.21
N ASN A 24 -51.59 -16.31 24.37
CA ASN A 24 -50.70 -17.01 23.41
C ASN A 24 -50.09 -16.05 22.37
N SER A 25 -50.89 -15.08 21.91
CA SER A 25 -50.41 -14.03 21.00
C SER A 25 -49.33 -13.16 21.68
N MET A 26 -49.59 -12.76 22.93
CA MET A 26 -48.60 -11.99 23.74
C MET A 26 -47.31 -12.79 23.96
N VAL A 27 -47.38 -14.08 24.30
CA VAL A 27 -46.22 -14.97 24.43
C VAL A 27 -45.50 -15.10 23.11
N GLY A 28 -46.22 -15.22 21.98
CA GLY A 28 -45.65 -15.22 20.65
C GLY A 28 -44.82 -13.94 20.34
N SER A 29 -45.44 -12.78 20.59
CA SER A 29 -44.76 -11.49 20.40
C SER A 29 -43.53 -11.31 21.29
N LEU A 30 -43.61 -11.77 22.55
CA LEU A 30 -42.48 -11.73 23.49
C LEU A 30 -41.35 -12.65 23.03
N ARG A 31 -41.66 -13.85 22.50
CA ARG A 31 -40.62 -14.75 21.93
C ARG A 31 -39.92 -14.11 20.75
N GLU A 32 -40.67 -13.54 19.83
CA GLU A 32 -40.17 -12.89 18.65
C GLU A 32 -39.27 -11.68 19.02
N SER A 33 -39.75 -10.84 19.92
CA SER A 33 -38.97 -9.70 20.45
C SER A 33 -37.68 -10.14 21.17
N THR A 34 -37.76 -11.18 22.00
CA THR A 34 -36.59 -11.71 22.70
C THR A 34 -35.56 -12.27 21.73
N ARG A 35 -36.01 -13.01 20.72
CA ARG A 35 -35.13 -13.55 19.66
C ARG A 35 -34.49 -12.43 18.87
N ALA A 36 -35.25 -11.44 18.42
CA ALA A 36 -34.70 -10.29 17.68
C ALA A 36 -33.66 -9.52 18.51
N ASN A 37 -33.91 -9.32 19.82
CA ASN A 37 -32.94 -8.71 20.71
C ASN A 37 -31.65 -9.54 20.85
N GLN A 38 -31.77 -10.86 21.01
CA GLN A 38 -30.59 -11.77 21.08
C GLN A 38 -29.77 -11.75 19.80
N GLU A 39 -30.44 -11.78 18.63
CA GLU A 39 -29.79 -11.67 17.32
C GLU A 39 -29.06 -10.33 17.16
N GLN A 40 -29.69 -9.24 17.61
CA GLN A 40 -29.08 -7.90 17.58
C GLN A 40 -27.90 -7.76 18.54
N ASP A 41 -27.99 -8.31 19.75
CA ASP A 41 -26.90 -8.30 20.73
C ASP A 41 -25.72 -9.14 20.25
N TRP A 42 -25.99 -10.32 19.65
CA TRP A 42 -24.98 -11.16 19.03
C TRP A 42 -24.25 -10.40 17.90
N LEU A 43 -25.00 -9.72 17.02
CA LEU A 43 -24.47 -8.95 15.93
C LEU A 43 -23.56 -7.81 16.41
N LYS A 44 -24.06 -6.97 17.33
CA LYS A 44 -23.31 -5.84 17.88
C LYS A 44 -22.03 -6.29 18.61
N SER A 45 -22.13 -7.33 19.42
CA SER A 45 -21.00 -7.85 20.20
C SER A 45 -19.89 -8.39 19.29
N ASN A 46 -20.26 -9.10 18.21
CA ASN A 46 -19.28 -9.67 17.31
C ASN A 46 -18.68 -8.62 16.35
N LEU A 47 -19.46 -7.63 15.92
CA LEU A 47 -18.93 -6.47 15.17
C LEU A 47 -17.90 -5.71 16.00
N ALA A 48 -18.23 -5.41 17.26
CA ALA A 48 -17.31 -4.72 18.16
C ALA A 48 -16.04 -5.55 18.44
N ARG A 49 -16.17 -6.89 18.59
CA ARG A 49 -15.04 -7.80 18.80
C ARG A 49 -14.09 -7.79 17.62
N ILE A 50 -14.59 -8.00 16.41
CA ILE A 50 -13.73 -8.02 15.20
C ILE A 50 -13.14 -6.64 14.93
N SER A 51 -13.92 -5.56 15.10
CA SER A 51 -13.39 -4.19 14.98
C SER A 51 -12.25 -3.93 15.97
N GLY A 52 -12.40 -4.40 17.21
CA GLY A 52 -11.36 -4.28 18.24
C GLY A 52 -10.06 -5.03 17.89
N LEU A 53 -10.16 -6.19 17.23
CA LEU A 53 -8.99 -6.97 16.79
C LEU A 53 -8.17 -6.24 15.71
N MET A 54 -8.82 -5.45 14.86
CA MET A 54 -8.14 -4.69 13.81
C MET A 54 -7.45 -3.43 14.34
N GLN A 55 -7.86 -2.92 15.52
CA GLN A 55 -7.31 -1.67 16.05
C GLN A 55 -5.87 -1.83 16.51
N GLY A 56 -5.02 -0.87 16.10
CA GLY A 56 -3.61 -0.83 16.49
C GLY A 56 -2.67 -1.66 15.63
N HIS A 57 -3.18 -2.48 14.75
CA HIS A 57 -2.38 -3.19 13.77
C HIS A 57 -2.05 -2.29 12.57
N ARG A 58 -0.80 -2.37 12.09
CA ARG A 58 -0.31 -1.63 10.92
C ARG A 58 -0.03 -2.55 9.73
N ASP A 59 0.11 -3.84 9.98
CA ASP A 59 0.32 -4.86 8.96
C ASP A 59 -1.03 -5.42 8.51
N LEU A 60 -1.35 -5.17 7.25
CA LEU A 60 -2.62 -5.54 6.66
C LEU A 60 -2.76 -7.06 6.45
N ALA A 61 -1.65 -7.76 6.19
CA ALA A 61 -1.66 -9.21 6.07
C ALA A 61 -1.95 -9.88 7.42
N ALA A 62 -1.30 -9.41 8.49
CA ALA A 62 -1.57 -9.89 9.84
C ALA A 62 -3.02 -9.64 10.28
N VAL A 63 -3.60 -8.48 9.91
CA VAL A 63 -5.02 -8.17 10.15
C VAL A 63 -5.92 -9.11 9.36
N ALA A 64 -5.60 -9.39 8.10
CA ALA A 64 -6.40 -10.28 7.26
C ALA A 64 -6.42 -11.72 7.82
N GLU A 65 -5.28 -12.26 8.22
CA GLU A 65 -5.21 -13.59 8.86
C GLU A 65 -6.06 -13.63 10.15
N LEU A 66 -5.89 -12.64 11.01
CA LEU A 66 -6.60 -12.56 12.29
C LEU A 66 -8.11 -12.41 12.10
N VAL A 67 -8.54 -11.64 11.09
CA VAL A 67 -9.96 -11.53 10.72
C VAL A 67 -10.48 -12.88 10.20
N MET A 68 -9.73 -13.59 9.37
CA MET A 68 -10.16 -14.89 8.85
C MET A 68 -10.28 -15.94 9.94
N ASP A 69 -9.34 -16.00 10.87
CA ASP A 69 -9.34 -16.94 12.00
C ASP A 69 -10.56 -16.76 12.91
N GLU A 70 -10.99 -15.52 13.11
CA GLU A 70 -12.13 -15.20 13.97
C GLU A 70 -13.49 -15.23 13.23
N LEU A 71 -13.51 -14.72 11.99
CA LEU A 71 -14.75 -14.59 11.22
C LEU A 71 -15.26 -15.95 10.74
N THR A 72 -14.37 -16.78 10.18
CA THR A 72 -14.76 -18.02 9.52
C THR A 72 -15.52 -18.97 10.45
N PRO A 73 -15.01 -19.31 11.66
CA PRO A 73 -15.75 -20.14 12.59
C PRO A 73 -16.99 -19.46 13.17
N LEU A 74 -17.00 -18.13 13.31
CA LEU A 74 -18.11 -17.38 13.87
C LEU A 74 -19.39 -17.50 13.04
N VAL A 75 -19.26 -17.56 11.71
CA VAL A 75 -20.38 -17.74 10.78
C VAL A 75 -20.57 -19.21 10.35
N ALA A 76 -19.94 -20.14 11.08
CA ALA A 76 -19.97 -21.57 10.78
C ALA A 76 -19.48 -21.92 9.36
N ALA A 77 -18.57 -21.12 8.80
CA ALA A 77 -17.87 -21.45 7.59
C ALA A 77 -16.67 -22.37 7.90
N GLN A 78 -16.25 -23.19 6.94
CA GLN A 78 -15.10 -24.07 7.06
C GLN A 78 -13.92 -23.56 6.26
N TYR A 79 -14.16 -22.63 5.33
CA TYR A 79 -13.15 -22.05 4.46
C TYR A 79 -13.33 -20.55 4.37
N GLY A 80 -12.22 -19.83 4.41
CA GLY A 80 -12.21 -18.39 4.26
C GLY A 80 -10.97 -17.93 3.50
N ALA A 81 -11.12 -16.91 2.67
CA ALA A 81 -10.03 -16.27 1.95
C ALA A 81 -10.25 -14.77 1.90
N PHE A 82 -9.21 -14.00 2.20
CA PHE A 82 -9.20 -12.56 2.16
C PHE A 82 -8.24 -12.08 1.08
N TYR A 83 -8.77 -11.38 0.11
CA TYR A 83 -8.04 -10.79 -0.99
C TYR A 83 -8.00 -9.28 -0.84
N LEU A 84 -6.81 -8.67 -1.03
CA LEU A 84 -6.64 -7.22 -1.13
C LEU A 84 -6.54 -6.78 -2.57
N ALA A 85 -7.12 -5.63 -2.85
CA ALA A 85 -7.01 -4.97 -4.14
C ALA A 85 -5.71 -4.14 -4.19
N GLU A 86 -4.87 -4.43 -5.16
CA GLU A 86 -3.64 -3.70 -5.45
C GLU A 86 -3.68 -3.14 -6.87
N ASP A 87 -3.30 -1.88 -7.04
CA ASP A 87 -3.17 -1.29 -8.35
C ASP A 87 -1.89 -1.77 -9.04
N SER A 88 -2.06 -2.38 -10.20
CA SER A 88 -0.98 -2.84 -11.05
C SER A 88 -0.99 -2.10 -12.38
N SER A 89 0.13 -2.12 -13.11
CA SER A 89 0.24 -1.56 -14.47
C SER A 89 -0.77 -2.15 -15.48
N ARG A 90 -1.40 -3.28 -15.15
CA ARG A 90 -2.42 -3.98 -15.96
C ARG A 90 -3.84 -3.83 -15.42
N GLY A 91 -4.05 -2.98 -14.41
CA GLY A 91 -5.32 -2.80 -13.69
C GLY A 91 -5.27 -3.35 -12.27
N THR A 92 -6.39 -3.25 -11.56
CA THR A 92 -6.50 -3.71 -10.18
C THR A 92 -6.47 -5.24 -10.12
N VAL A 93 -5.60 -5.78 -9.28
CA VAL A 93 -5.41 -7.21 -9.01
C VAL A 93 -5.77 -7.51 -7.57
N LEU A 94 -6.51 -8.57 -7.35
CA LEU A 94 -6.86 -9.09 -6.02
C LEU A 94 -5.82 -10.13 -5.62
N THR A 95 -5.06 -9.87 -4.57
CA THR A 95 -4.01 -10.76 -4.05
C THR A 95 -4.46 -11.35 -2.71
N LEU A 96 -4.34 -12.67 -2.56
CA LEU A 96 -4.65 -13.37 -1.30
C LEU A 96 -3.66 -12.93 -0.21
N VAL A 97 -4.20 -12.45 0.92
CA VAL A 97 -3.40 -11.96 2.08
C VAL A 97 -3.72 -12.68 3.38
N GLY A 98 -4.84 -13.38 3.46
CA GLY A 98 -5.20 -14.19 4.63
C GLY A 98 -6.14 -15.31 4.24
N SER A 99 -6.08 -16.46 4.92
CA SER A 99 -6.95 -17.58 4.64
C SER A 99 -7.19 -18.44 5.87
N TYR A 100 -8.34 -19.11 5.90
CA TYR A 100 -8.71 -20.10 6.91
C TYR A 100 -9.05 -21.42 6.24
N GLY A 101 -8.46 -22.52 6.75
CA GLY A 101 -8.74 -23.87 6.25
C GLY A 101 -8.10 -24.22 4.91
N ARG A 102 -7.32 -23.32 4.30
CA ARG A 102 -6.65 -23.53 3.01
C ARG A 102 -5.32 -24.28 3.19
N PRO A 103 -4.99 -25.28 2.35
CA PRO A 103 -3.68 -25.89 2.34
C PRO A 103 -2.59 -24.90 1.95
N ALA A 104 -1.46 -24.89 2.66
CA ALA A 104 -0.36 -23.94 2.45
C ALA A 104 0.31 -24.06 1.08
N ASP A 105 0.29 -25.23 0.45
CA ASP A 105 1.00 -25.52 -0.79
C ASP A 105 0.18 -25.25 -2.07
N THR A 106 -0.97 -24.57 -1.95
CA THR A 106 -1.84 -24.30 -3.10
C THR A 106 -1.54 -22.90 -3.67
N GLU A 107 -0.89 -22.84 -4.84
CA GLU A 107 -0.67 -21.59 -5.57
C GLU A 107 -1.92 -21.11 -6.35
N GLU A 108 -2.83 -22.05 -6.69
CA GLU A 108 -4.07 -21.72 -7.41
C GLU A 108 -4.97 -20.79 -6.57
N GLY A 109 -5.57 -19.80 -7.23
CA GLY A 109 -6.49 -18.86 -6.58
C GLY A 109 -5.84 -17.87 -5.62
N THR A 110 -4.54 -17.58 -5.78
CA THR A 110 -3.83 -16.56 -4.99
C THR A 110 -3.97 -15.17 -5.57
N ARG A 111 -4.32 -15.06 -6.86
CA ARG A 111 -4.47 -13.79 -7.58
C ARG A 111 -5.60 -13.85 -8.59
N PHE A 112 -6.40 -12.77 -8.64
CA PHE A 112 -7.48 -12.60 -9.61
C PHE A 112 -7.48 -11.18 -10.16
N VAL A 113 -7.83 -11.02 -11.44
CA VAL A 113 -8.09 -9.71 -12.05
C VAL A 113 -9.57 -9.37 -11.87
N LEU A 114 -9.91 -8.07 -11.90
CA LEU A 114 -11.31 -7.64 -11.84
C LEU A 114 -12.16 -8.30 -12.94
N GLY A 115 -13.20 -8.99 -12.52
CA GLY A 115 -14.09 -9.73 -13.41
C GLY A 115 -13.68 -11.16 -13.72
N GLU A 116 -12.51 -11.60 -13.26
CA GLU A 116 -12.04 -12.97 -13.33
C GLU A 116 -12.58 -13.75 -12.13
N SER A 117 -13.15 -14.92 -12.35
CA SER A 117 -13.80 -15.74 -11.33
C SER A 117 -14.96 -15.02 -10.61
N LEU A 118 -15.59 -15.66 -9.64
CA LEU A 118 -16.63 -15.02 -8.81
C LEU A 118 -16.03 -13.94 -7.89
N VAL A 119 -14.79 -14.12 -7.43
CA VAL A 119 -14.07 -13.13 -6.60
C VAL A 119 -13.88 -11.83 -7.36
N GLY A 120 -13.29 -11.88 -8.57
CA GLY A 120 -13.11 -10.70 -9.41
C GLY A 120 -14.43 -10.10 -9.92
N GLN A 121 -15.48 -10.93 -10.09
CA GLN A 121 -16.82 -10.47 -10.46
C GLN A 121 -17.49 -9.69 -9.32
N ALA A 122 -17.38 -10.15 -8.07
CA ALA A 122 -17.87 -9.44 -6.89
C ALA A 122 -17.17 -8.09 -6.73
N ALA A 123 -15.84 -8.08 -6.89
CA ALA A 123 -15.04 -6.86 -6.87
C ALA A 123 -15.53 -5.84 -7.93
N ARG A 124 -15.70 -6.29 -9.18
CA ARG A 124 -16.10 -5.42 -10.28
C ARG A 124 -17.54 -4.89 -10.15
N SER A 125 -18.45 -5.70 -9.62
CA SER A 125 -19.87 -5.34 -9.50
C SER A 125 -20.20 -4.60 -8.21
N HIS A 126 -19.27 -4.58 -7.22
CA HIS A 126 -19.48 -4.07 -5.87
C HIS A 126 -20.69 -4.72 -5.16
N ARG A 127 -21.00 -5.96 -5.50
CA ARG A 127 -22.17 -6.69 -4.98
C ARG A 127 -21.75 -8.00 -4.33
N ILE A 128 -22.43 -8.30 -3.24
CA ILE A 128 -22.34 -9.60 -2.60
C ILE A 128 -22.84 -10.68 -3.56
N ILE A 129 -22.06 -11.72 -3.75
CA ILE A 129 -22.44 -12.92 -4.48
C ILE A 129 -22.64 -14.03 -3.46
N ALA A 130 -23.88 -14.53 -3.36
CA ALA A 130 -24.20 -15.66 -2.50
C ALA A 130 -24.86 -16.75 -3.34
N THR A 131 -24.45 -18.00 -3.13
CA THR A 131 -25.04 -19.15 -3.78
C THR A 131 -25.14 -20.32 -2.82
N ASP A 132 -26.31 -20.94 -2.77
CA ASP A 132 -26.59 -22.16 -2.00
C ASP A 132 -26.49 -23.42 -2.90
N ARG A 133 -26.03 -23.26 -4.15
CA ARG A 133 -25.75 -24.32 -5.12
C ARG A 133 -24.39 -24.08 -5.74
N VAL A 134 -23.38 -24.59 -5.08
CA VAL A 134 -22.00 -24.44 -5.54
C VAL A 134 -21.72 -25.45 -6.63
N PRO A 135 -21.12 -25.06 -7.80
CA PRO A 135 -20.74 -26.00 -8.84
C PRO A 135 -19.77 -27.07 -8.31
N GLY A 136 -19.87 -28.29 -8.84
CA GLY A 136 -19.07 -29.45 -8.38
C GLY A 136 -17.56 -29.32 -8.54
N ASP A 137 -17.11 -28.31 -9.30
CA ASP A 137 -15.69 -28.00 -9.51
C ASP A 137 -15.07 -27.21 -8.33
N TYR A 138 -15.90 -26.66 -7.43
CA TYR A 138 -15.45 -26.05 -6.19
C TYR A 138 -15.18 -27.13 -5.15
N ILE A 139 -13.92 -27.39 -4.90
CA ILE A 139 -13.48 -28.47 -4.01
C ILE A 139 -12.80 -27.86 -2.78
N ILE A 140 -13.31 -28.19 -1.60
CA ILE A 140 -12.63 -27.93 -0.33
C ILE A 140 -11.86 -29.18 0.07
N SER A 141 -10.58 -28.99 0.39
CA SER A 141 -9.68 -30.06 0.83
C SER A 141 -9.49 -30.00 2.34
N SER A 142 -9.63 -31.16 3.00
CA SER A 142 -9.29 -31.33 4.42
C SER A 142 -8.42 -32.54 4.60
N GLY A 143 -7.82 -32.71 5.78
CA GLY A 143 -7.04 -33.91 6.12
C GLY A 143 -7.83 -35.21 6.04
N LEU A 144 -9.15 -35.18 5.96
CA LEU A 144 -10.05 -36.33 5.88
C LEU A 144 -10.58 -36.57 4.46
N GLY A 145 -10.34 -35.67 3.50
CA GLY A 145 -10.80 -35.81 2.13
C GLY A 145 -11.15 -34.51 1.44
N HIS A 146 -11.82 -34.63 0.30
CA HIS A 146 -12.26 -33.51 -0.53
C HIS A 146 -13.78 -33.53 -0.63
N THR A 147 -14.41 -32.35 -0.54
CA THR A 147 -15.86 -32.23 -0.70
C THR A 147 -16.22 -30.88 -1.30
N THR A 148 -17.42 -30.79 -1.87
CA THR A 148 -17.98 -29.53 -2.38
C THR A 148 -18.70 -28.81 -1.23
N PRO A 149 -18.50 -27.49 -1.05
CA PRO A 149 -19.26 -26.71 -0.07
C PRO A 149 -20.75 -26.69 -0.42
N GLY A 150 -21.60 -26.61 0.60
CA GLY A 150 -23.05 -26.45 0.43
C GLY A 150 -23.41 -25.03 -0.01
N SER A 151 -22.73 -24.03 0.56
CA SER A 151 -22.95 -22.62 0.26
C SER A 151 -21.65 -21.83 0.18
N LEU A 152 -21.67 -20.79 -0.65
CA LEU A 152 -20.57 -19.88 -0.89
C LEU A 152 -21.09 -18.45 -0.79
N ILE A 153 -20.34 -17.58 -0.10
CA ILE A 153 -20.62 -16.15 -0.07
C ILE A 153 -19.33 -15.37 -0.33
N ILE A 154 -19.42 -14.39 -1.24
CA ILE A 154 -18.31 -13.54 -1.66
C ILE A 154 -18.72 -12.10 -1.43
N LEU A 155 -17.93 -11.39 -0.64
CA LEU A 155 -18.22 -10.11 -0.05
C LEU A 155 -17.17 -9.08 -0.48
N PRO A 156 -17.50 -8.14 -1.37
CA PRO A 156 -16.58 -7.06 -1.70
C PRO A 156 -16.50 -6.05 -0.53
N ILE A 157 -15.29 -5.60 -0.23
CA ILE A 157 -15.00 -4.53 0.72
C ILE A 157 -14.87 -3.25 -0.09
N VAL A 158 -15.86 -2.37 0.01
CA VAL A 158 -15.95 -1.15 -0.81
C VAL A 158 -16.01 0.08 0.10
N VAL A 159 -15.20 1.08 -0.20
CA VAL A 159 -15.19 2.39 0.46
C VAL A 159 -15.09 3.45 -0.62
N ASP A 160 -15.97 4.46 -0.57
CA ASP A 160 -16.01 5.58 -1.55
C ASP A 160 -16.00 5.11 -3.02
N ASP A 161 -16.80 4.07 -3.33
CA ASP A 161 -16.91 3.43 -4.65
C ASP A 161 -15.62 2.74 -5.15
N GLN A 162 -14.63 2.57 -4.27
CA GLN A 162 -13.40 1.84 -4.55
C GLN A 162 -13.41 0.49 -3.83
N VAL A 163 -13.05 -0.57 -4.55
CA VAL A 163 -12.87 -1.89 -3.96
C VAL A 163 -11.50 -1.96 -3.29
N LEU A 164 -11.48 -2.20 -1.99
CA LEU A 164 -10.26 -2.39 -1.20
C LEU A 164 -9.87 -3.87 -1.07
N GLY A 165 -10.85 -4.77 -1.24
CA GLY A 165 -10.61 -6.20 -1.15
C GLY A 165 -11.88 -7.01 -1.32
N VAL A 166 -11.76 -8.32 -1.16
CA VAL A 166 -12.86 -9.29 -1.21
C VAL A 166 -12.65 -10.35 -0.17
N ILE A 167 -13.71 -10.73 0.53
CA ILE A 167 -13.72 -11.90 1.40
C ILE A 167 -14.59 -12.98 0.76
N GLU A 168 -14.06 -14.19 0.65
CA GLU A 168 -14.75 -15.38 0.20
C GLU A 168 -14.89 -16.36 1.35
N LEU A 169 -16.10 -16.84 1.61
CA LEU A 169 -16.41 -17.81 2.66
C LEU A 169 -17.19 -18.98 2.08
N ALA A 170 -16.78 -20.18 2.42
CA ALA A 170 -17.48 -21.41 2.02
C ALA A 170 -17.87 -22.23 3.24
N SER A 171 -19.10 -22.76 3.22
CA SER A 171 -19.67 -23.55 4.30
C SER A 171 -20.36 -24.81 3.77
N PHE A 172 -20.39 -25.86 4.61
CA PHE A 172 -21.19 -27.05 4.34
C PHE A 172 -22.68 -26.84 4.61
N SER A 173 -23.01 -25.80 5.39
CA SER A 173 -24.38 -25.44 5.74
C SER A 173 -24.73 -24.06 5.14
N ASP A 174 -26.01 -23.79 5.01
CA ASP A 174 -26.46 -22.48 4.53
C ASP A 174 -26.18 -21.37 5.52
N PHE A 175 -25.76 -20.22 5.01
CA PHE A 175 -25.61 -19.02 5.82
C PHE A 175 -27.00 -18.49 6.22
N THR A 176 -27.20 -18.36 7.54
CA THR A 176 -28.47 -17.83 8.09
C THR A 176 -28.67 -16.35 7.70
N PRO A 177 -29.90 -15.82 7.73
CA PRO A 177 -30.13 -14.38 7.53
C PRO A 177 -29.30 -13.50 8.47
N VAL A 178 -29.19 -13.90 9.74
CA VAL A 178 -28.36 -13.16 10.74
C VAL A 178 -26.87 -13.15 10.36
N HIS A 179 -26.36 -14.28 9.82
CA HIS A 179 -24.98 -14.32 9.32
C HIS A 179 -24.80 -13.40 8.11
N ARG A 180 -25.75 -13.36 7.18
CA ARG A 180 -25.68 -12.49 5.99
C ARG A 180 -25.72 -11.00 6.39
N ASP A 181 -26.60 -10.61 7.31
CA ASP A 181 -26.71 -9.25 7.83
C ASP A 181 -25.44 -8.82 8.57
N PHE A 182 -24.89 -9.72 9.40
CA PHE A 182 -23.64 -9.53 10.10
C PHE A 182 -22.49 -9.31 9.12
N LEU A 183 -22.34 -10.18 8.13
CA LEU A 183 -21.30 -10.09 7.11
C LEU A 183 -21.39 -8.78 6.31
N ALA A 184 -22.59 -8.37 5.93
CA ALA A 184 -22.77 -7.11 5.20
C ALA A 184 -22.31 -5.89 6.02
N GLN A 185 -22.67 -5.80 7.30
CA GLN A 185 -22.24 -4.72 8.19
C GLN A 185 -20.75 -4.79 8.53
N LEU A 186 -20.23 -6.01 8.63
CA LEU A 186 -18.80 -6.22 8.88
C LEU A 186 -17.94 -5.72 7.71
N MET A 187 -18.38 -5.88 6.45
CA MET A 187 -17.64 -5.38 5.28
C MET A 187 -17.45 -3.86 5.35
N GLU A 188 -18.46 -3.11 5.77
CA GLU A 188 -18.34 -1.66 5.97
C GLU A 188 -17.33 -1.31 7.07
N THR A 189 -17.37 -2.07 8.17
CA THR A 189 -16.43 -1.89 9.29
C THR A 189 -14.99 -2.23 8.87
N ILE A 190 -14.79 -3.35 8.19
CA ILE A 190 -13.47 -3.77 7.68
C ILE A 190 -12.97 -2.74 6.67
N GLY A 191 -13.81 -2.29 5.75
CA GLY A 191 -13.47 -1.30 4.75
C GLY A 191 -12.91 -0.01 5.37
N THR A 192 -13.60 0.51 6.37
CA THR A 192 -13.15 1.71 7.10
C THR A 192 -11.79 1.50 7.78
N ASN A 193 -11.59 0.35 8.43
CA ASN A 193 -10.33 0.04 9.10
C ASN A 193 -9.18 -0.17 8.10
N VAL A 194 -9.40 -0.96 7.05
CA VAL A 194 -8.43 -1.20 5.96
C VAL A 194 -8.03 0.12 5.30
N ASN A 195 -9.00 0.96 4.95
CA ASN A 195 -8.73 2.28 4.38
C ASN A 195 -7.87 3.14 5.31
N THR A 196 -8.14 3.10 6.61
CA THR A 196 -7.35 3.83 7.61
C THR A 196 -5.92 3.31 7.68
N ILE A 197 -5.71 1.98 7.67
CA ILE A 197 -4.37 1.37 7.69
C ILE A 197 -3.59 1.75 6.43
N VAL A 198 -4.21 1.65 5.25
CA VAL A 198 -3.60 2.01 3.97
C VAL A 198 -3.25 3.50 3.93
N ALA A 199 -4.14 4.38 4.37
CA ALA A 199 -3.91 5.82 4.42
C ALA A 199 -2.76 6.18 5.38
N ASN A 200 -2.68 5.54 6.54
CA ASN A 200 -1.60 5.74 7.49
C ASN A 200 -0.25 5.26 6.93
N ALA A 201 -0.20 4.07 6.32
CA ALA A 201 1.00 3.53 5.70
C ALA A 201 1.54 4.47 4.60
N ARG A 202 0.65 5.00 3.76
CA ARG A 202 1.01 5.98 2.72
C ARG A 202 1.54 7.29 3.31
N THR A 203 0.95 7.74 4.43
CA THR A 203 1.40 8.95 5.12
C THR A 203 2.79 8.77 5.72
N ASP A 204 3.05 7.61 6.34
CA ASP A 204 4.36 7.26 6.91
C ASP A 204 5.44 7.17 5.79
N GLU A 205 5.12 6.60 4.64
CA GLU A 205 6.01 6.53 3.46
C GLU A 205 6.36 7.93 2.94
N LEU A 206 5.36 8.78 2.72
CA LEU A 206 5.55 10.16 2.26
C LEU A 206 6.35 11.00 3.26
N LEU A 207 6.13 10.80 4.55
CA LEU A 207 6.90 11.46 5.60
C LEU A 207 8.38 11.04 5.56
N GLY A 208 8.65 9.75 5.41
CA GLY A 208 10.00 9.21 5.26
C GLY A 208 10.71 9.75 4.02
N GLU A 209 10.02 9.80 2.87
CA GLU A 209 10.56 10.39 1.64
C GLU A 209 10.84 11.89 1.79
N SER A 210 9.94 12.64 2.42
CA SER A 210 10.12 14.08 2.69
C SER A 210 11.33 14.32 3.58
N GLN A 211 11.52 13.52 4.65
CA GLN A 211 12.67 13.63 5.53
C GLN A 211 13.98 13.31 4.79
N ARG A 212 14.00 12.28 3.95
CA ARG A 212 15.15 11.93 3.12
C ARG A 212 15.52 13.07 2.16
N LEU A 213 14.54 13.60 1.44
CA LEU A 213 14.76 14.72 0.52
C LEU A 213 15.25 15.98 1.24
N THR A 214 14.72 16.27 2.42
CA THR A 214 15.17 17.39 3.24
C THR A 214 16.64 17.23 3.65
N GLY A 215 17.04 16.02 4.05
CA GLY A 215 18.45 15.71 4.37
C GLY A 215 19.38 15.85 3.16
N GLU A 216 18.94 15.37 1.98
CA GLU A 216 19.72 15.54 0.74
C GLU A 216 19.88 17.02 0.34
N LEU A 217 18.81 17.81 0.47
CA LEU A 217 18.87 19.24 0.18
C LEU A 217 19.80 19.98 1.15
N GLN A 218 19.78 19.62 2.43
CA GLN A 218 20.66 20.23 3.43
C GLN A 218 22.12 19.90 3.14
N ALA A 219 22.46 18.63 2.87
CA ALA A 219 23.81 18.22 2.51
C ALA A 219 24.31 18.94 1.24
N ARG A 220 23.43 19.09 0.23
CA ARG A 220 23.76 19.80 -1.01
C ARG A 220 23.97 21.30 -0.78
N SER A 221 23.19 21.89 0.13
CA SER A 221 23.35 23.31 0.51
C SER A 221 24.68 23.55 1.21
N GLU A 222 25.10 22.65 2.10
CA GLU A 222 26.40 22.73 2.77
C GLU A 222 27.55 22.59 1.77
N GLU A 223 27.46 21.63 0.82
CA GLU A 223 28.45 21.46 -0.24
C GLU A 223 28.58 22.73 -1.11
N LEU A 224 27.46 23.33 -1.51
CA LEU A 224 27.46 24.57 -2.29
C LEU A 224 28.07 25.74 -1.50
N GLN A 225 27.86 25.81 -0.21
CA GLN A 225 28.44 26.85 0.64
C GLN A 225 29.97 26.71 0.70
N VAL A 226 30.49 25.49 0.86
CA VAL A 226 31.94 25.22 0.83
C VAL A 226 32.51 25.59 -0.54
N GLN A 227 31.87 25.19 -1.64
CA GLN A 227 32.33 25.57 -2.98
C GLN A 227 32.34 27.09 -3.20
N GLN A 228 31.36 27.79 -2.65
CA GLN A 228 31.30 29.26 -2.75
C GLN A 228 32.45 29.93 -1.97
N GLU A 229 32.79 29.43 -0.79
CA GLU A 229 33.90 29.89 -0.01
C GLU A 229 35.25 29.65 -0.71
N GLU A 230 35.44 28.46 -1.33
CA GLU A 230 36.60 28.15 -2.14
C GLU A 230 36.74 29.08 -3.36
N LEU A 231 35.63 29.32 -4.08
CA LEU A 231 35.64 30.24 -5.21
C LEU A 231 35.96 31.67 -4.79
N GLN A 232 35.44 32.17 -3.67
CA GLN A 232 35.77 33.48 -3.15
C GLN A 232 37.27 33.61 -2.78
N ARG A 233 37.84 32.57 -2.17
CA ARG A 233 39.26 32.52 -1.84
C ARG A 233 40.13 32.53 -3.10
N SER A 234 39.80 31.70 -4.09
CA SER A 234 40.51 31.62 -5.35
C SER A 234 40.45 32.96 -6.12
N ASN A 235 39.29 33.64 -6.12
CA ASN A 235 39.16 34.93 -6.73
C ASN A 235 40.02 36.01 -6.06
N ALA A 236 40.06 36.01 -4.72
CA ALA A 236 40.95 36.93 -3.97
C ALA A 236 42.44 36.67 -4.28
N GLU A 237 42.88 35.42 -4.39
CA GLU A 237 44.25 35.07 -4.79
C GLU A 237 44.56 35.52 -6.23
N LEU A 238 43.59 35.37 -7.14
CA LEU A 238 43.75 35.84 -8.52
C LEU A 238 43.85 37.36 -8.62
N GLU A 239 43.09 38.11 -7.84
CA GLU A 239 43.17 39.59 -7.78
C GLU A 239 44.50 40.02 -7.24
N GLU A 240 45.03 39.39 -6.18
CA GLU A 240 46.34 39.69 -5.64
C GLU A 240 47.45 39.45 -6.67
N LYS A 241 47.43 38.27 -7.37
CA LYS A 241 48.38 37.98 -8.43
C LYS A 241 48.29 38.98 -9.62
N ALA A 242 47.06 39.37 -9.99
CA ALA A 242 46.87 40.34 -11.05
C ALA A 242 47.44 41.72 -10.67
N ALA A 243 47.28 42.17 -9.41
CA ALA A 243 47.86 43.40 -8.91
C ALA A 243 49.39 43.34 -8.90
N LEU A 244 49.97 42.19 -8.47
CA LEU A 244 51.41 42.02 -8.49
C LEU A 244 51.99 42.08 -9.91
N LEU A 245 51.35 41.38 -10.86
CA LEU A 245 51.72 41.42 -12.28
C LEU A 245 51.65 42.81 -12.89
N ALA A 246 50.61 43.58 -12.55
CA ALA A 246 50.43 44.95 -12.99
C ALA A 246 51.60 45.86 -12.47
N SER A 247 51.97 45.69 -11.20
CA SER A 247 53.14 46.38 -10.60
C SER A 247 54.44 46.02 -11.30
N GLN A 248 54.70 44.70 -11.53
CA GLN A 248 55.87 44.23 -12.25
C GLN A 248 55.98 44.78 -13.67
N ASN A 249 54.84 44.82 -14.41
CA ASN A 249 54.81 45.35 -15.74
C ASN A 249 55.11 46.89 -15.75
N SER A 250 54.58 47.63 -14.80
CA SER A 250 54.88 49.04 -14.65
C SER A 250 56.38 49.27 -14.36
N ASP A 251 57.00 48.47 -13.55
CA ASP A 251 58.45 48.53 -13.25
C ASP A 251 59.30 48.17 -14.51
N ILE A 252 58.87 47.22 -15.30
CA ILE A 252 59.56 46.87 -16.57
C ILE A 252 59.44 47.98 -17.58
N GLU A 253 58.31 48.63 -17.72
CA GLU A 253 58.07 49.76 -18.59
C GLU A 253 58.91 50.96 -18.17
N ALA A 254 58.99 51.29 -16.84
CA ALA A 254 59.82 52.33 -16.30
C ALA A 254 61.32 52.07 -16.57
N ARG A 255 61.77 50.85 -16.43
CA ARG A 255 63.18 50.46 -16.74
C ARG A 255 63.45 50.53 -18.26
N SER A 256 62.51 50.11 -19.09
CA SER A 256 62.64 50.23 -20.57
C SER A 256 62.74 51.66 -21.04
N THR A 257 61.95 52.54 -20.50
CA THR A 257 61.98 54.00 -20.79
C THR A 257 63.27 54.64 -20.26
N ALA A 258 63.79 54.22 -19.12
CA ALA A 258 65.05 54.71 -18.57
C ALA A 258 66.24 54.22 -19.43
N CYS A 259 66.18 53.04 -20.01
CA CYS A 259 67.23 52.47 -20.91
C CYS A 259 67.24 53.20 -22.29
N SER A 260 66.08 53.60 -22.78
CA SER A 260 65.99 54.35 -24.06
C SER A 260 66.39 55.82 -23.96
N SER A 261 66.46 56.40 -22.76
CA SER A 261 66.88 57.75 -22.51
C SER A 261 68.36 57.92 -22.13
N SER A 262 69.12 56.79 -22.04
CA SER A 262 70.55 56.84 -21.79
C SER A 262 71.39 56.95 -23.09
N PRO A 263 72.23 57.95 -23.31
CA PRO A 263 72.91 58.20 -24.59
C PRO A 263 74.14 57.26 -24.85
N SER A 264 74.29 56.12 -24.21
CA SER A 264 75.47 55.28 -24.35
C SER A 264 75.19 53.81 -24.70
N CYS A 265 74.26 53.55 -25.62
CA CYS A 265 74.11 52.20 -26.15
C CYS A 265 74.03 52.21 -27.70
N SER A 266 75.13 52.64 -28.31
CA SER A 266 75.37 52.45 -29.74
C SER A 266 76.35 51.29 -29.97
N HIS A 267 75.91 50.36 -30.79
CA HIS A 267 76.71 49.36 -31.51
C HIS A 267 77.28 48.17 -30.73
N ARG A 268 76.51 47.09 -30.72
CA ARG A 268 77.05 45.73 -30.98
C ARG A 268 76.06 44.90 -31.76
N THR A 269 76.32 44.70 -33.03
CA THR A 269 75.67 43.69 -33.87
C THR A 269 76.07 42.31 -33.43
N PRO A 270 75.19 41.36 -33.14
CA PRO A 270 75.51 39.96 -32.95
C PRO A 270 75.61 39.22 -34.29
N PRO A 271 76.44 38.16 -34.43
CA PRO A 271 76.61 37.37 -35.61
C PRO A 271 75.41 36.47 -35.83
N ALA A 272 75.10 36.25 -37.10
CA ALA A 272 74.02 35.37 -37.61
C ALA A 272 74.29 33.91 -37.21
N THR A 273 73.37 33.30 -36.53
CA THR A 273 73.29 31.84 -36.37
C THR A 273 72.05 31.30 -37.06
N SER A 274 72.32 30.29 -37.88
CA SER A 274 71.39 29.54 -38.76
C SER A 274 70.26 28.85 -38.00
N PRO A 275 69.07 28.58 -38.60
CA PRO A 275 67.94 27.96 -37.96
C PRO A 275 68.07 26.44 -37.84
N PRO A 276 67.63 25.80 -36.77
CA PRO A 276 67.53 24.35 -36.69
C PRO A 276 66.25 23.81 -37.35
N SER A 277 66.42 22.68 -37.95
CA SER A 277 65.46 21.88 -38.72
C SER A 277 64.23 21.43 -37.90
N ARG A 278 63.10 21.48 -38.57
CA ARG A 278 61.81 20.85 -38.15
C ARG A 278 61.97 19.34 -38.02
N SER A 279 61.63 18.78 -36.87
CA SER A 279 61.24 17.37 -36.73
C SER A 279 59.75 17.30 -36.41
N SER A 280 59.01 16.69 -37.28
CA SER A 280 57.61 16.35 -37.18
C SER A 280 57.40 15.19 -36.18
N THR A 281 56.67 15.36 -35.14
CA THR A 281 56.13 14.24 -34.40
C THR A 281 54.62 14.26 -34.46
N ARG A 282 54.14 13.25 -35.12
CA ARG A 282 52.73 12.90 -35.38
C ARG A 282 52.14 12.32 -34.09
N ALA A 283 51.19 12.98 -33.48
CA ALA A 283 50.40 12.41 -32.39
C ALA A 283 49.12 11.80 -32.95
N SER A 284 49.03 10.49 -32.80
CA SER A 284 47.85 9.69 -33.14
C SER A 284 46.80 9.83 -32.03
N SER A 285 45.65 10.35 -32.41
CA SER A 285 44.45 10.43 -31.60
C SER A 285 43.68 9.12 -31.76
N THR A 286 43.59 8.34 -30.69
CA THR A 286 42.69 7.19 -30.59
C THR A 286 41.41 7.63 -29.91
N ARG A 287 40.33 7.74 -30.65
CA ARG A 287 38.96 7.85 -30.11
C ARG A 287 38.48 6.45 -29.70
N GLN A 288 38.15 6.30 -28.43
CA GLN A 288 37.30 5.20 -27.99
C GLN A 288 35.86 5.70 -27.81
N ALA A 289 34.94 5.03 -28.49
CA ALA A 289 33.51 5.20 -28.36
C ALA A 289 32.98 4.35 -27.20
N PRO A 290 31.91 4.75 -26.48
CA PRO A 290 31.27 3.90 -25.52
C PRO A 290 30.24 2.99 -26.22
N THR A 291 30.34 1.70 -25.93
CA THR A 291 29.35 0.68 -26.29
C THR A 291 28.15 0.75 -25.33
N CYS A 292 26.95 0.93 -25.89
CA CYS A 292 25.70 0.53 -25.28
C CYS A 292 25.59 -1.01 -25.27
N SER A 293 25.21 -1.57 -24.16
CA SER A 293 24.67 -2.93 -24.07
C SER A 293 23.39 -2.91 -23.27
N SER A 294 22.44 -3.58 -23.80
CA SER A 294 21.07 -4.00 -23.57
C SER A 294 20.57 -4.05 -22.14
#